data_5fc5af9361d1033297896b04217721e9
#
_entry.id   5fc5af9361d1033297896b04217721e9
#
_cell.length_a   1.000
_cell.length_b   1.000
_cell.length_c   1.000
_cell.angle_alpha   90.00
_cell.angle_beta   90.00
_cell.angle_gamma   90.00
#
_symmetry.space_group_name_H-M   'P 1'
#
loop_
_entity.id
_entity.type
_entity.pdbx_description
1 polymer ?
#
loop_
_entity_poly.entity_id
_entity_poly.type
_entity_poly.pdbx_seq_one_letter_code
_entity_poly.pdbx_strand_id
1 'polypeptide(L)'
;MDKVYTNIIFDHLGIERCRWDFIRAYEAKDIDAVEERMVKQFGYPMFVKPSRSGSSVGISKVNNKEEMRHAINTALAHDDKIVFEEFIDSFKNDIVLKE
;
A
#
# COMPACT_ATOMS: atom_id res chain seq x y z
N MET A 1 -1.03 14.73 6.07
CA MET A 1 -1.51 13.69 7.01
C MET A 1 -0.72 12.41 6.81
N ASP A 2 -0.33 11.78 7.91
CA ASP A 2 0.42 10.52 7.86
C ASP A 2 -0.57 9.36 7.72
N LYS A 3 -0.52 8.64 6.60
CA LYS A 3 -1.46 7.55 6.32
C LYS A 3 -1.29 6.36 7.25
N VAL A 4 -0.11 6.13 7.80
CA VAL A 4 0.11 5.06 8.77
C VAL A 4 -0.71 5.33 10.04
N TYR A 5 -0.65 6.55 10.56
CA TYR A 5 -1.45 6.90 11.74
C TYR A 5 -2.93 6.85 11.46
N THR A 6 -3.37 7.35 10.30
CA THR A 6 -4.77 7.32 9.92
C THR A 6 -5.28 5.88 9.86
N ASN A 7 -4.52 4.97 9.25
CA ASN A 7 -4.91 3.57 9.15
C ASN A 7 -4.97 2.89 10.50
N ILE A 8 -4.02 3.18 11.39
CA ILE A 8 -4.02 2.64 12.75
C ILE A 8 -5.28 3.06 13.51
N ILE A 9 -5.66 4.33 13.39
CA ILE A 9 -6.86 4.85 14.04
C ILE A 9 -8.11 4.15 13.52
N PHE A 10 -8.24 3.98 12.20
CA PHE A 10 -9.39 3.32 11.62
C PHE A 10 -9.47 1.85 12.05
N ASP A 11 -8.34 1.15 12.08
CA ASP A 11 -8.31 -0.24 12.53
C ASP A 11 -8.74 -0.36 13.98
N HIS A 12 -8.28 0.57 14.82
CA HIS A 12 -8.64 0.58 16.23
C HIS A 12 -10.14 0.81 16.46
N LEU A 13 -10.75 1.64 15.61
CA LEU A 13 -12.18 1.92 15.68
C LEU A 13 -13.04 0.83 15.04
N GLY A 14 -12.42 -0.15 14.41
CA GLY A 14 -13.15 -1.23 13.78
C GLY A 14 -13.83 -0.85 12.47
N ILE A 15 -13.40 0.22 11.83
CA ILE A 15 -13.96 0.64 10.55
C ILE A 15 -13.42 -0.26 9.45
N GLU A 16 -14.31 -0.84 8.66
CA GLU A 16 -13.93 -1.70 7.55
C GLU A 16 -13.22 -0.91 6.47
N ARG A 17 -12.13 -1.48 5.98
CA ARG A 17 -11.32 -0.91 4.92
C ARG A 17 -10.41 -1.99 4.33
N CYS A 18 -9.72 -1.68 3.23
CA CYS A 18 -8.78 -2.60 2.63
C CYS A 18 -7.63 -2.90 3.60
N ARG A 19 -7.05 -4.08 3.44
CA ARG A 19 -5.89 -4.46 4.24
C ARG A 19 -4.68 -3.66 3.81
N TRP A 20 -3.79 -3.39 4.74
CA TRP A 20 -2.63 -2.56 4.51
C TRP A 20 -1.47 -2.99 5.40
N ASP A 21 -0.27 -2.60 5.00
CA ASP A 21 0.94 -2.76 5.80
C ASP A 21 1.90 -1.63 5.42
N PHE A 22 2.97 -1.47 6.15
CA PHE A 22 3.94 -0.45 5.82
C PHE A 22 5.35 -0.90 6.17
N ILE A 23 6.32 -0.21 5.56
CA ILE A 23 7.74 -0.37 5.89
C ILE A 23 8.35 1.00 6.11
N ARG A 24 9.49 1.01 6.80
CA ARG A 24 10.35 2.19 6.89
C ARG A 24 11.45 2.08 5.85
N ALA A 25 12.06 3.21 5.51
CA ALA A 25 13.08 3.27 4.45
C ALA A 25 14.20 2.25 4.63
N TYR A 26 14.64 2.02 5.87
CA TYR A 26 15.74 1.09 6.12
C TYR A 26 15.37 -0.36 5.77
N GLU A 27 14.10 -0.70 5.81
CA GLU A 27 13.65 -2.05 5.45
C GLU A 27 13.69 -2.28 3.95
N ALA A 28 13.68 -1.22 3.16
CA ALA A 28 13.72 -1.32 1.70
C ALA A 28 15.07 -1.77 1.16
N LYS A 29 16.08 -1.90 2.01
CA LYS A 29 17.39 -2.43 1.59
C LYS A 29 17.27 -3.85 1.04
N ASP A 30 16.32 -4.62 1.54
CA ASP A 30 16.04 -5.95 1.05
C ASP A 30 14.67 -5.94 0.38
N ILE A 31 14.63 -5.45 -0.86
CA ILE A 31 13.39 -5.33 -1.63
C ILE A 31 12.75 -6.70 -1.85
N ASP A 32 13.56 -7.75 -2.03
CA ASP A 32 13.03 -9.09 -2.26
C ASP A 32 12.25 -9.59 -1.03
N ALA A 33 12.76 -9.34 0.16
CA ALA A 33 12.05 -9.73 1.38
C ALA A 33 10.75 -8.92 1.56
N VAL A 34 10.79 -7.63 1.25
CA VAL A 34 9.61 -6.78 1.30
C VAL A 34 8.57 -7.26 0.31
N GLU A 35 8.98 -7.53 -0.91
CA GLU A 35 8.08 -7.99 -1.96
C GLU A 35 7.41 -9.31 -1.54
N GLU A 36 8.18 -10.26 -1.06
CA GLU A 36 7.65 -11.55 -0.60
C GLU A 36 6.62 -11.36 0.51
N ARG A 37 6.92 -10.51 1.48
CA ARG A 37 6.02 -10.24 2.61
C ARG A 37 4.69 -9.64 2.14
N MET A 38 4.76 -8.67 1.23
CA MET A 38 3.56 -7.98 0.77
C MET A 38 2.73 -8.85 -0.17
N VAL A 39 3.38 -9.61 -1.03
CA VAL A 39 2.68 -10.54 -1.94
C VAL A 39 1.98 -11.63 -1.13
N LYS A 40 2.61 -12.12 -0.08
CA LYS A 40 2.00 -13.13 0.78
C LYS A 40 0.73 -12.61 1.45
N GLN A 41 0.69 -11.32 1.79
CA GLN A 41 -0.47 -10.70 2.42
C GLN A 41 -1.55 -10.30 1.43
N PHE A 42 -1.17 -9.69 0.31
CA PHE A 42 -2.10 -9.01 -0.58
C PHE A 42 -2.18 -9.63 -1.97
N GLY A 43 -1.07 -10.17 -2.47
CA GLY A 43 -0.95 -10.58 -3.86
C GLY A 43 -0.92 -9.37 -4.79
N TYR A 44 -0.76 -9.63 -6.08
CA TYR A 44 -0.82 -8.59 -7.10
C TYR A 44 -2.24 -8.52 -7.68
N PRO A 45 -2.71 -7.36 -8.07
CA PRO A 45 -2.05 -6.07 -7.91
C PRO A 45 -2.20 -5.50 -6.49
N MET A 46 -1.38 -4.50 -6.16
CA MET A 46 -1.50 -3.76 -4.92
C MET A 46 -1.07 -2.31 -5.15
N PHE A 47 -1.42 -1.43 -4.21
CA PHE A 47 -0.97 -0.03 -4.26
C PHE A 47 0.22 0.18 -3.34
N VAL A 48 1.18 0.98 -3.82
CA VAL A 48 2.36 1.40 -3.05
C VAL A 48 2.39 2.92 -3.05
N LYS A 49 2.52 3.53 -1.89
CA LYS A 49 2.49 4.98 -1.79
C LYS A 49 3.28 5.49 -0.58
N PRO A 50 3.77 6.74 -0.62
CA PRO A 50 4.40 7.35 0.55
C PRO A 50 3.34 7.61 1.62
N SER A 51 3.73 7.48 2.89
CA SER A 51 2.82 7.58 4.02
C SER A 51 2.17 8.95 4.14
N ARG A 52 2.92 10.01 3.87
CA ARG A 52 2.47 11.39 4.10
C ARG A 52 1.84 12.05 2.89
N SER A 53 1.81 11.36 1.76
CA SER A 53 1.26 11.96 0.55
C SER A 53 -0.25 12.08 0.66
N GLY A 54 -0.77 13.29 0.57
CA GLY A 54 -2.20 13.54 0.48
C GLY A 54 -2.70 13.60 -0.96
N SER A 55 -1.79 13.52 -1.93
CA SER A 55 -2.11 13.60 -3.35
C SER A 55 -1.75 12.28 -4.03
N SER A 56 -1.93 12.22 -5.35
CA SER A 56 -1.55 11.05 -6.13
C SER A 56 -0.04 10.96 -6.40
N VAL A 57 0.75 11.90 -5.91
CA VAL A 57 2.20 11.89 -6.12
C VAL A 57 2.81 10.68 -5.41
N GLY A 58 3.58 9.89 -6.16
CA GLY A 58 4.25 8.72 -5.62
C GLY A 58 3.39 7.49 -5.43
N ILE A 59 2.08 7.56 -5.74
CA ILE A 59 1.19 6.41 -5.65
C ILE A 59 1.31 5.58 -6.91
N SER A 60 1.53 4.26 -6.74
CA SER A 60 1.70 3.34 -7.87
C SER A 60 0.85 2.10 -7.69
N LYS A 61 0.19 1.67 -8.76
CA LYS A 61 -0.45 0.36 -8.81
C LYS A 61 0.58 -0.64 -9.32
N VAL A 62 0.85 -1.66 -8.54
CA VAL A 62 1.93 -2.60 -8.79
C VAL A 62 1.36 -3.95 -9.19
N ASN A 63 1.77 -4.47 -10.35
CA ASN A 63 1.26 -5.72 -10.90
C ASN A 63 2.29 -6.84 -10.92
N ASN A 64 3.56 -6.55 -10.68
CA ASN A 64 4.63 -7.53 -10.71
C ASN A 64 5.84 -7.04 -9.92
N LYS A 65 6.86 -7.90 -9.82
CA LYS A 65 8.06 -7.60 -9.02
C LYS A 65 8.84 -6.41 -9.53
N GLU A 66 8.95 -6.26 -10.84
CA GLU A 66 9.68 -5.12 -11.41
C GLU A 66 9.00 -3.80 -11.08
N GLU A 67 7.67 -3.78 -11.20
CA GLU A 67 6.90 -2.61 -10.82
C GLU A 67 6.98 -2.34 -9.33
N MET A 68 7.06 -3.39 -8.51
CA MET A 68 7.23 -3.25 -7.07
C MET A 68 8.52 -2.50 -6.74
N ARG A 69 9.63 -2.89 -7.36
CA ARG A 69 10.92 -2.21 -7.15
C ARG A 69 10.84 -0.74 -7.52
N HIS A 70 10.26 -0.46 -8.68
CA HIS A 70 10.11 0.92 -9.15
C HIS A 70 9.24 1.72 -8.21
N ALA A 71 8.12 1.15 -7.77
CA ALA A 71 7.18 1.82 -6.88
C ALA A 71 7.80 2.14 -5.52
N ILE A 72 8.57 1.21 -4.96
CA ILE A 72 9.26 1.44 -3.70
C ILE A 72 10.25 2.59 -3.84
N ASN A 73 11.04 2.59 -4.89
CA ASN A 73 12.01 3.67 -5.13
C ASN A 73 11.32 5.02 -5.32
N THR A 74 10.21 5.04 -6.05
CA THR A 74 9.43 6.25 -6.24
C THR A 74 8.88 6.78 -4.92
N ALA A 75 8.32 5.90 -4.09
CA ALA A 75 7.76 6.30 -2.81
C ALA A 75 8.85 6.80 -1.85
N LEU A 76 10.04 6.19 -1.86
CA LEU A 76 11.16 6.61 -1.03
C LEU A 76 11.65 8.03 -1.37
N ALA A 77 11.39 8.48 -2.60
CA ALA A 77 11.75 9.86 -2.97
C ALA A 77 10.86 10.89 -2.27
N HIS A 78 9.74 10.47 -1.71
CA HIS A 78 8.75 11.36 -1.09
C HIS A 78 8.61 11.18 0.42
N ASP A 79 8.98 10.03 0.96
CA ASP A 79 8.82 9.75 2.39
C ASP A 79 9.77 8.65 2.85
N ASP A 80 10.01 8.58 4.15
CA ASP A 80 10.78 7.50 4.78
C ASP A 80 9.88 6.34 5.23
N LYS A 81 8.57 6.47 5.08
CA LYS A 81 7.60 5.39 5.31
C LYS A 81 6.83 5.12 4.02
N ILE A 82 6.66 3.85 3.71
CA ILE A 82 5.96 3.43 2.50
C ILE A 82 4.80 2.54 2.91
N VAL A 83 3.62 2.84 2.39
CA VAL A 83 2.39 2.10 2.70
C VAL A 83 2.03 1.22 1.51
N PHE A 84 1.65 -0.03 1.81
CA PHE A 84 1.17 -1.00 0.83
C PHE A 84 -0.28 -1.30 1.16
N GLU A 85 -1.14 -1.24 0.17
CA GLU A 85 -2.57 -1.51 0.35
C GLU A 85 -3.04 -2.53 -0.67
N GLU A 86 -3.92 -3.44 -0.26
CA GLU A 86 -4.49 -4.38 -1.20
C GLU A 86 -5.34 -3.63 -2.22
N PHE A 87 -5.34 -4.15 -3.45
CA PHE A 87 -6.21 -3.61 -4.49
C PHE A 87 -7.62 -4.18 -4.31
N ILE A 88 -8.59 -3.28 -4.23
CA ILE A 88 -9.99 -3.65 -4.18
C ILE A 88 -10.66 -3.13 -5.44
N ASP A 89 -11.31 -4.02 -6.18
CA ASP A 89 -12.07 -3.64 -7.35
C ASP A 89 -13.36 -3.00 -6.88
N SER A 90 -13.37 -1.67 -6.84
CA SER A 90 -14.53 -0.92 -6.34
C SER A 90 -15.79 -1.19 -7.16
N PHE A 91 -15.66 -1.38 -8.45
CA PHE A 91 -16.79 -1.69 -9.30
C PHE A 91 -17.40 -3.03 -8.90
N LYS A 92 -16.57 -4.03 -8.69
CA LYS A 92 -17.03 -5.36 -8.27
C LYS A 92 -17.66 -5.31 -6.87
N ASN A 93 -17.06 -4.55 -5.98
CA ASN A 93 -17.60 -4.38 -4.63
C ASN A 93 -18.94 -3.65 -4.65
N ASP A 94 -19.08 -2.64 -5.50
CA ASP A 94 -20.33 -1.90 -5.64
C ASP A 94 -21.45 -2.81 -6.12
N ILE A 95 -21.17 -3.71 -7.04
CA ILE A 95 -22.15 -4.68 -7.51
C ILE A 95 -22.60 -5.59 -6.38
N VAL A 96 -21.66 -6.06 -5.57
CA VAL A 96 -21.97 -6.91 -4.42
C VAL A 96 -22.85 -6.16 -3.42
N LEU A 97 -22.52 -4.90 -3.15
CA LEU A 97 -23.28 -4.10 -2.19
C LEU A 97 -24.69 -3.79 -2.64
N LYS A 98 -24.95 -3.78 -3.95
CA LYS A 98 -26.28 -3.50 -4.48
C LYS A 98 -27.21 -4.71 -4.43
N GLU A 99 -26.66 -5.86 -4.25
CA GLU A 99 -27.44 -7.07 -4.11
C GLU A 99 -28.04 -7.18 -2.70
#